data_ae425dc6a2acbd1bb7f288c40ddadda5
#
_entry.id   ae425dc6a2acbd1bb7f288c40ddadda5
#
_cell.length_a   1.000
_cell.length_b   1.000
_cell.length_c   1.000
_cell.angle_alpha   90.00
_cell.angle_beta   90.00
_cell.angle_gamma   90.00
#
_symmetry.space_group_name_H-M   'P 1'
#
loop_
_entity.id
_entity.type
_entity.pdbx_description
1 polymer ?
#
loop_
_entity_poly.entity_id
_entity_poly.type
_entity_poly.pdbx_seq_one_letter_code
_entity_poly.pdbx_strand_id
1 'polypeptide(L)'
;MEWRLELVSVPVSDVDRAKAFYTEKAGFNADHDHQVSDELRFVQLTPPGSPTSIAIGTGLSEMPPGSVQGLQMVVSDIEAARAELAERGVDVSDVQHFPWGSFVFFRDPDGNGWAVQKIPPR
;
A
#
# COMPACT_ATOMS: atom_id res chain seq x y z
N MET A 1 4.17 -5.91 27.92
CA MET A 1 4.35 -6.50 26.57
C MET A 1 3.84 -5.50 25.53
N GLU A 2 4.64 -5.20 24.50
CA GLU A 2 4.23 -4.38 23.37
C GLU A 2 3.50 -5.23 22.31
N TRP A 3 2.45 -4.67 21.74
CA TRP A 3 1.71 -5.30 20.64
C TRP A 3 1.86 -4.42 19.40
N ARG A 4 2.58 -4.88 18.38
CA ARG A 4 2.81 -4.15 17.14
C ARG A 4 2.07 -4.83 16.00
N LEU A 5 1.49 -4.03 15.12
CA LEU A 5 0.90 -4.55 13.89
C LEU A 5 2.04 -4.87 12.92
N GLU A 6 2.22 -6.13 12.58
CA GLU A 6 3.31 -6.57 11.70
C GLU A 6 2.97 -6.33 10.23
N LEU A 7 1.86 -6.89 9.78
CA LEU A 7 1.44 -6.75 8.39
C LEU A 7 -0.06 -6.92 8.22
N VAL A 8 -0.53 -6.46 7.06
CA VAL A 8 -1.91 -6.62 6.60
C VAL A 8 -1.87 -7.34 5.26
N SER A 9 -2.68 -8.38 5.08
CA SER A 9 -2.82 -9.07 3.79
C SER A 9 -3.67 -8.25 2.84
N VAL A 10 -3.18 -8.07 1.61
CA VAL A 10 -3.89 -7.35 0.55
C VAL A 10 -4.14 -8.33 -0.60
N PRO A 11 -5.42 -8.63 -0.91
CA PRO A 11 -5.73 -9.63 -1.92
C PRO A 11 -5.53 -9.08 -3.34
N VAL A 12 -4.77 -9.81 -4.16
CA VAL A 12 -4.46 -9.43 -5.54
C VAL A 12 -4.67 -10.62 -6.47
N SER A 13 -5.00 -10.34 -7.72
CA SER A 13 -5.22 -11.39 -8.73
C SER A 13 -3.94 -11.82 -9.44
N ASP A 14 -2.97 -10.89 -9.57
CA ASP A 14 -1.70 -11.13 -10.24
C ASP A 14 -0.57 -10.59 -9.36
N VAL A 15 0.17 -11.50 -8.73
CA VAL A 15 1.19 -11.14 -7.74
C VAL A 15 2.34 -10.36 -8.38
N ASP A 16 2.78 -10.74 -9.56
CA ASP A 16 3.88 -10.05 -10.25
C ASP A 16 3.49 -8.62 -10.62
N ARG A 17 2.28 -8.44 -11.14
CA ARG A 17 1.74 -7.12 -11.47
C ARG A 17 1.60 -6.24 -10.23
N ALA A 18 1.07 -6.79 -9.16
CA ALA A 18 0.92 -6.08 -7.89
C ALA A 18 2.28 -5.70 -7.30
N LYS A 19 3.24 -6.63 -7.28
CA LYS A 19 4.60 -6.38 -6.81
C LYS A 19 5.25 -5.24 -7.60
N ALA A 20 5.14 -5.26 -8.92
CA ALA A 20 5.67 -4.19 -9.76
C ALA A 20 5.05 -2.84 -9.44
N PHE A 21 3.73 -2.79 -9.25
CA PHE A 21 3.03 -1.55 -8.87
C PHE A 21 3.55 -1.00 -7.55
N TYR A 22 3.59 -1.84 -6.50
CA TYR A 22 3.97 -1.38 -5.17
C TYR A 22 5.44 -0.96 -5.10
N THR A 23 6.34 -1.65 -5.81
CA THR A 23 7.76 -1.31 -5.78
C THR A 23 8.11 -0.15 -6.71
N GLU A 24 7.62 -0.17 -7.94
CA GLU A 24 8.02 0.80 -8.97
C GLU A 24 7.21 2.09 -8.91
N LYS A 25 5.92 2.01 -8.57
CA LYS A 25 5.02 3.17 -8.57
C LYS A 25 4.75 3.70 -7.16
N ALA A 26 4.41 2.86 -6.21
CA ALA A 26 4.17 3.29 -4.84
C ALA A 26 5.46 3.49 -4.05
N GLY A 27 6.57 2.91 -4.49
CA GLY A 27 7.89 3.09 -3.87
C GLY A 27 8.13 2.24 -2.63
N PHE A 28 7.38 1.14 -2.47
CA PHE A 28 7.56 0.22 -1.36
C PHE A 28 8.82 -0.62 -1.56
N ASN A 29 9.42 -1.06 -0.45
CA ASN A 29 10.53 -1.98 -0.46
C ASN A 29 10.03 -3.42 -0.44
N ALA A 30 10.55 -4.28 -1.32
CA ALA A 30 10.25 -5.70 -1.32
C ALA A 30 11.21 -6.41 -0.37
N ASP A 31 10.73 -6.72 0.85
CA ASP A 31 11.56 -7.34 1.88
C ASP A 31 11.73 -8.84 1.67
N HIS A 32 10.66 -9.50 1.25
CA HIS A 32 10.62 -10.94 1.05
C HIS A 32 9.78 -11.29 -0.15
N ASP A 33 10.18 -12.35 -0.86
CA ASP A 33 9.40 -12.96 -1.93
C ASP A 33 9.71 -14.46 -1.93
N HIS A 34 8.80 -15.25 -1.40
CA HIS A 34 8.97 -16.69 -1.23
C HIS A 34 7.91 -17.47 -1.99
N GLN A 35 8.32 -18.17 -3.03
CA GLN A 35 7.49 -19.18 -3.69
C GLN A 35 7.68 -20.49 -2.95
N VAL A 36 6.71 -20.83 -2.10
CA VAL A 36 6.80 -22.02 -1.23
C VAL A 36 6.37 -23.28 -1.98
N SER A 37 5.29 -23.17 -2.79
CA SER A 37 4.76 -24.24 -3.62
C SER A 37 4.02 -23.59 -4.79
N ASP A 38 3.43 -24.40 -5.67
CA ASP A 38 2.61 -23.88 -6.78
C ASP A 38 1.39 -23.09 -6.27
N GLU A 39 0.91 -23.43 -5.07
CA GLU A 39 -0.30 -22.84 -4.50
C GLU A 39 -0.01 -21.76 -3.45
N LEU A 40 1.27 -21.59 -3.04
CA LEU A 40 1.61 -20.68 -1.95
C LEU A 40 2.81 -19.80 -2.30
N ARG A 41 2.57 -18.51 -2.41
CA ARG A 41 3.61 -17.48 -2.57
C ARG A 41 3.35 -16.35 -1.58
N PHE A 42 4.41 -15.91 -0.91
CA PHE A 42 4.37 -14.82 0.07
C PHE A 42 5.31 -13.72 -0.35
N VAL A 43 4.79 -12.51 -0.54
CA VAL A 43 5.58 -11.31 -0.85
C VAL A 43 5.28 -10.27 0.21
N GLN A 44 6.32 -9.81 0.92
CA GLN A 44 6.20 -8.76 1.93
C GLN A 44 6.75 -7.46 1.39
N LEU A 45 5.93 -6.42 1.44
CA LEU A 45 6.23 -5.09 0.91
C LEU A 45 6.05 -4.06 2.02
N THR A 46 7.03 -3.17 2.17
CA THR A 46 7.02 -2.19 3.26
C THR A 46 7.16 -0.76 2.71
N PRO A 47 6.23 0.16 3.05
CA PRO A 47 6.43 1.57 2.74
C PRO A 47 7.71 2.10 3.39
N PRO A 48 8.44 3.04 2.75
CA PRO A 48 9.66 3.59 3.34
C PRO A 48 9.43 4.14 4.75
N GLY A 49 10.22 3.67 5.71
CA GLY A 49 10.15 4.12 7.10
C GLY A 49 9.00 3.55 7.93
N SER A 50 8.17 2.69 7.35
CA SER A 50 7.02 2.11 8.07
C SER A 50 7.44 0.90 8.91
N PRO A 51 6.94 0.79 10.16
CA PRO A 51 7.11 -0.43 10.96
C PRO A 51 6.12 -1.53 10.57
N THR A 52 5.10 -1.21 9.77
CA THR A 52 4.06 -2.15 9.34
C THR A 52 4.16 -2.37 7.84
N SER A 53 3.98 -3.61 7.42
CA SER A 53 4.09 -4.04 6.03
C SER A 53 2.73 -4.46 5.47
N ILE A 54 2.69 -4.72 4.17
CA ILE A 54 1.61 -5.49 3.55
C ILE A 54 2.17 -6.80 3.03
N ALA A 55 1.31 -7.80 2.94
CA ALA A 55 1.62 -9.07 2.27
C ALA A 55 0.68 -9.26 1.09
N ILE A 56 1.25 -9.57 -0.06
CA ILE A 56 0.52 -10.02 -1.24
C ILE A 56 1.01 -11.41 -1.60
N GLY A 57 0.20 -12.18 -2.30
CA GLY A 57 0.65 -13.51 -2.67
C GLY A 57 -0.47 -14.40 -3.17
N THR A 58 -0.14 -15.68 -3.27
CA THR A 58 -1.06 -16.74 -3.66
C THR A 58 -1.29 -17.63 -2.44
N GLY A 59 -2.55 -17.96 -2.16
CA GLY A 59 -2.91 -18.87 -1.06
C GLY A 59 -2.84 -18.23 0.33
N LEU A 60 -2.72 -16.90 0.44
CA LEU A 60 -2.61 -16.19 1.71
C LEU A 60 -3.96 -15.79 2.29
N SER A 61 -4.96 -15.57 1.44
CA SER A 61 -6.26 -15.03 1.84
C SER A 61 -7.34 -15.53 0.91
N GLU A 62 -8.55 -15.67 1.43
CA GLU A 62 -9.75 -15.98 0.65
C GLU A 62 -10.51 -14.72 0.25
N MET A 63 -10.03 -13.55 0.62
CA MET A 63 -10.65 -12.28 0.24
C MET A 63 -10.59 -12.09 -1.28
N PRO A 64 -11.66 -11.59 -1.90
CA PRO A 64 -11.64 -11.27 -3.32
C PRO A 64 -10.58 -10.22 -3.65
N PRO A 65 -9.84 -10.36 -4.77
CA PRO A 65 -8.90 -9.32 -5.20
C PRO A 65 -9.58 -7.95 -5.28
N GLY A 66 -8.90 -6.91 -4.77
CA GLY A 66 -9.42 -5.55 -4.79
C GLY A 66 -10.42 -5.21 -3.68
N SER A 67 -10.70 -6.14 -2.77
CA SER A 67 -11.75 -5.95 -1.76
C SER A 67 -11.31 -5.12 -0.54
N VAL A 68 -10.03 -4.88 -0.36
CA VAL A 68 -9.54 -4.11 0.78
C VAL A 68 -9.62 -2.61 0.48
N GLN A 69 -10.24 -1.87 1.40
CA GLN A 69 -10.37 -0.42 1.29
C GLN A 69 -9.88 0.21 2.61
N GLY A 70 -9.39 1.44 2.52
CA GLY A 70 -9.01 2.18 3.71
C GLY A 70 -7.63 1.87 4.26
N LEU A 71 -6.74 1.28 3.47
CA LEU A 71 -5.32 1.24 3.82
C LEU A 71 -4.80 2.68 3.86
N GLN A 72 -4.06 3.04 4.90
CA GLN A 72 -3.70 4.44 5.11
C GLN A 72 -2.26 4.59 5.54
N MET A 73 -1.55 5.47 4.84
CA MET A 73 -0.19 5.88 5.17
C MET A 73 -0.21 7.33 5.64
N VAL A 74 0.76 7.71 6.46
CA VAL A 74 0.93 9.08 6.91
C VAL A 74 2.26 9.63 6.38
N VAL A 75 2.23 10.89 5.93
CA VAL A 75 3.40 11.61 5.43
C VAL A 75 3.50 12.98 6.08
N SER A 76 4.67 13.60 6.01
CA SER A 76 4.89 14.95 6.55
C SER A 76 4.49 16.06 5.55
N ASP A 77 4.48 15.74 4.25
CA ASP A 77 4.20 16.72 3.19
C ASP A 77 3.32 16.07 2.12
N ILE A 78 2.05 16.41 2.13
CA ILE A 78 1.06 15.78 1.22
C ILE A 78 1.25 16.20 -0.23
N GLU A 79 1.67 17.44 -0.48
CA GLU A 79 1.92 17.91 -1.84
C GLU A 79 3.11 17.19 -2.47
N ALA A 80 4.20 17.01 -1.70
CA ALA A 80 5.37 16.27 -2.15
C ALA A 80 5.03 14.79 -2.39
N ALA A 81 4.24 14.18 -1.50
CA ALA A 81 3.81 12.79 -1.66
C ALA A 81 2.97 12.61 -2.92
N ARG A 82 2.03 13.52 -3.17
CA ARG A 82 1.22 13.48 -4.39
C ARG A 82 2.09 13.58 -5.64
N ALA A 83 3.04 14.52 -5.62
CA ALA A 83 3.95 14.72 -6.76
C ALA A 83 4.79 13.47 -7.06
N GLU A 84 5.32 12.82 -6.02
CA GLU A 84 6.06 11.56 -6.19
C GLU A 84 5.23 10.46 -6.83
N LEU A 85 4.00 10.27 -6.34
CA LEU A 85 3.10 9.24 -6.87
C LEU A 85 2.73 9.53 -8.33
N ALA A 86 2.36 10.77 -8.63
CA ALA A 86 1.99 11.19 -9.98
C ALA A 86 3.18 11.04 -10.96
N GLU A 87 4.38 11.39 -10.53
CA GLU A 87 5.59 11.27 -11.36
C GLU A 87 5.91 9.82 -11.71
N ARG A 88 5.64 8.88 -10.79
CA ARG A 88 5.81 7.45 -11.02
C ARG A 88 4.67 6.82 -11.81
N GLY A 89 3.67 7.59 -12.20
CA GLY A 89 2.56 7.12 -13.02
C GLY A 89 1.38 6.57 -12.25
N VAL A 90 1.27 6.86 -10.94
CA VAL A 90 0.09 6.50 -10.16
C VAL A 90 -1.04 7.47 -10.49
N ASP A 91 -2.23 6.93 -10.73
CA ASP A 91 -3.45 7.73 -10.85
C ASP A 91 -3.89 8.15 -9.45
N VAL A 92 -3.35 9.27 -8.97
CA VAL A 92 -3.58 9.79 -7.63
C VAL A 92 -4.53 10.98 -7.68
N SER A 93 -5.44 11.07 -6.69
CA SER A 93 -6.40 12.17 -6.59
C SER A 93 -5.71 13.51 -6.32
N ASP A 94 -6.46 14.59 -6.53
CA ASP A 94 -6.06 15.89 -6.01
C ASP A 94 -6.06 15.89 -4.48
N VAL A 95 -5.34 16.83 -3.88
CA VAL A 95 -5.32 16.95 -2.42
C VAL A 95 -6.69 17.41 -1.94
N GLN A 96 -7.21 16.72 -0.92
CA GLN A 96 -8.49 17.06 -0.27
C GLN A 96 -8.21 17.40 1.19
N HIS A 97 -8.84 18.46 1.67
CA HIS A 97 -8.64 18.95 3.03
C HIS A 97 -9.88 18.68 3.89
N PHE A 98 -9.65 18.07 5.05
CA PHE A 98 -10.69 17.78 6.05
C PHE A 98 -10.19 18.29 7.42
N PRO A 99 -11.09 18.43 8.41
CA PRO A 99 -10.66 18.85 9.76
C PRO A 99 -9.62 17.94 10.40
N TRP A 100 -9.61 16.66 10.03
CA TRP A 100 -8.68 15.66 10.60
C TRP A 100 -7.42 15.43 9.76
N GLY A 101 -7.25 16.14 8.65
CA GLY A 101 -6.03 16.05 7.85
C GLY A 101 -6.24 16.36 6.38
N SER A 102 -5.14 16.33 5.65
CA SER A 102 -5.13 16.48 4.20
C SER A 102 -4.80 15.14 3.57
N PHE A 103 -5.48 14.79 2.48
CA PHE A 103 -5.45 13.45 1.90
C PHE A 103 -5.25 13.46 0.40
N VAL A 104 -4.62 12.41 -0.10
CA VAL A 104 -4.74 11.95 -1.48
C VAL A 104 -5.11 10.47 -1.47
N PHE A 105 -5.74 10.00 -2.56
CA PHE A 105 -6.23 8.64 -2.68
C PHE A 105 -5.74 8.01 -3.96
N PHE A 106 -5.45 6.71 -3.91
CA PHE A 106 -5.13 5.92 -5.08
C PHE A 106 -5.57 4.48 -4.89
N ARG A 107 -5.50 3.69 -5.95
CA ARG A 107 -5.84 2.27 -5.93
C ARG A 107 -4.70 1.46 -6.55
N ASP A 108 -4.54 0.22 -6.09
CA ASP A 108 -3.64 -0.71 -6.75
C ASP A 108 -4.31 -1.30 -8.02
N PRO A 109 -3.61 -2.12 -8.81
CA PRO A 109 -4.18 -2.65 -10.06
C PRO A 109 -5.47 -3.45 -9.89
N ASP A 110 -5.71 -4.05 -8.74
CA ASP A 110 -6.95 -4.80 -8.45
C ASP A 110 -8.05 -3.92 -7.88
N GLY A 111 -7.74 -2.67 -7.51
CA GLY A 111 -8.71 -1.75 -6.91
C GLY A 111 -8.67 -1.68 -5.40
N ASN A 112 -7.68 -2.30 -4.73
CA ASN A 112 -7.50 -2.10 -3.28
C ASN A 112 -7.20 -0.62 -3.01
N GLY A 113 -7.92 -0.02 -2.08
CA GLY A 113 -7.94 1.42 -1.88
C GLY A 113 -6.97 1.90 -0.83
N TRP A 114 -6.22 2.94 -1.17
CA TRP A 114 -5.22 3.58 -0.31
C TRP A 114 -5.53 5.04 -0.08
N ALA A 115 -5.27 5.50 1.14
CA ALA A 115 -5.24 6.90 1.50
C ALA A 115 -3.83 7.28 1.95
N VAL A 116 -3.38 8.47 1.61
CA VAL A 116 -2.17 9.08 2.15
C VAL A 116 -2.57 10.34 2.87
N GLN A 117 -2.16 10.48 4.11
CA GLN A 117 -2.61 11.54 5.00
C GLN A 117 -1.44 12.35 5.53
N LYS A 118 -1.62 13.67 5.58
CA LYS A 118 -0.85 14.54 6.45
C LYS A 118 -1.73 14.91 7.63
N ILE A 119 -1.30 14.56 8.84
CA ILE A 119 -2.03 14.88 10.07
C ILE A 119 -1.83 16.37 10.39
N PRO A 120 -2.89 17.09 10.81
CA PRO A 120 -2.74 18.49 11.21
C PRO A 120 -1.74 18.65 12.37
N PRO A 121 -1.11 19.81 12.53
CA PRO A 121 -0.28 20.09 13.71
C PRO A 121 -1.08 19.88 15.01
N ARG A 122 -0.40 19.32 16.00
CA ARG A 122 -1.00 19.05 17.33
C ARG A 122 -0.58 20.08 18.34
#